data_44b4982c819c4e74fc8de99728987873
#
_entry.id   44b4982c819c4e74fc8de99728987873
#
_cell.length_a   1.000
_cell.length_b   1.000
_cell.length_c   1.000
_cell.angle_alpha   90.00
_cell.angle_beta   90.00
_cell.angle_gamma   90.00
#
_symmetry.space_group_name_H-M   'P 1'
#
loop_
_entity.id
_entity.type
_entity.pdbx_description
1 polymer ?
#
loop_
_entity_poly.entity_id
_entity_poly.type
_entity_poly.pdbx_seq_one_letter_code
_entity_poly.pdbx_strand_id
1 'polypeptide(L)'
;KQYLDRIPVMYYRSEQMAEEESSSKMEAWQMSLYEEIYKLVEYGVRTKLIENTDRVYVINRLLEIYGEDTFEINPLSGELIQNCELNLPDILEKMTQIAFERGLLPDDGITQKDLFDTRLMGVLVARPSQVIAEFEELYKVSPEQATEYFYEFSQNTNYIRRDRIKKDVKWKYMSPYGEIDITINLSKPEKDPKAIAAAKKAADTRYPACQLCVENEGYAGRVDHPARQNHRIIPVMINDSVWGFQYSPYVYYNEHCIVFNGEHTPMKIEKATFRKLFDFVKQFPHYFLGSNADLPIVGGSILSHDHFQGGHYSFAMEKAPVETHFSVPGFEDVEAGIVKWPLSVIRIRCRDEKRLIELADHILNKWRSYTDEGAFIFAETDGEPHNTITPIARKRGEVFELDLALRNNITTEEYPLGVYHPHAEYHHIKKENIGLIEVMGLAVLPARLKNELQLLAEYICEKKDIRENAAIAKHADWIHGVMENYTEITKENIDDILKEEVGRIFVHVLEDAGVFKCTKEGREAFGRFVSVL
;
A
#
# COMPACT_ATOMS: atom_id res chain seq x y z
N LYS A 1 53.22 -6.73 56.51
CA LYS A 1 52.42 -5.52 56.88
C LYS A 1 52.40 -4.44 55.76
N GLN A 2 53.04 -4.64 54.62
CA GLN A 2 53.10 -3.66 53.49
C GLN A 2 52.28 -4.05 52.23
N TYR A 3 51.47 -5.14 52.29
CA TYR A 3 50.71 -5.60 51.11
C TYR A 3 49.20 -5.42 51.23
N LEU A 4 48.67 -4.98 52.38
CA LEU A 4 47.25 -4.82 52.62
C LEU A 4 46.71 -3.40 52.48
N ASP A 5 47.58 -2.37 52.37
CA ASP A 5 47.15 -0.97 52.27
C ASP A 5 46.99 -0.44 50.84
N ARG A 6 47.23 -1.30 49.80
CA ARG A 6 47.09 -0.87 48.38
C ARG A 6 45.80 -1.33 47.68
N ILE A 7 45.09 -2.28 48.24
CA ILE A 7 43.90 -2.84 47.61
C ILE A 7 42.65 -1.93 47.72
N PRO A 8 42.39 -1.21 48.84
CA PRO A 8 41.23 -0.30 48.92
C PRO A 8 41.30 0.91 47.98
N VAL A 9 42.49 1.45 47.77
CA VAL A 9 42.68 2.68 46.97
C VAL A 9 42.52 2.42 45.47
N MET A 10 42.90 1.24 45.01
CA MET A 10 42.69 0.85 43.57
C MET A 10 41.22 0.54 43.27
N TYR A 11 40.50 -0.11 44.20
CA TYR A 11 39.07 -0.39 44.06
C TYR A 11 38.25 0.91 44.09
N TYR A 12 38.52 1.83 45.00
CA TYR A 12 37.84 3.10 45.11
C TYR A 12 38.12 4.01 43.89
N ARG A 13 39.32 3.96 43.33
CA ARG A 13 39.66 4.73 42.11
C ARG A 13 38.99 4.16 40.84
N SER A 14 38.83 2.81 40.75
CA SER A 14 38.14 2.19 39.62
C SER A 14 36.64 2.41 39.68
N GLU A 15 36.03 2.43 40.86
CA GLU A 15 34.62 2.77 41.05
C GLU A 15 34.34 4.23 40.77
N GLN A 16 35.15 5.18 41.27
CA GLN A 16 35.02 6.59 40.93
C GLN A 16 35.25 6.91 39.44
N MET A 17 36.24 6.27 38.78
CA MET A 17 36.42 6.43 37.35
C MET A 17 35.29 5.82 36.54
N ALA A 18 34.70 4.69 36.97
CA ALA A 18 33.54 4.09 36.34
C ALA A 18 32.27 4.93 36.56
N GLU A 19 32.10 5.56 37.72
CA GLU A 19 31.03 6.50 38.02
C GLU A 19 31.19 7.82 37.24
N GLU A 20 32.40 8.37 37.11
CA GLU A 20 32.69 9.56 36.31
C GLU A 20 32.53 9.29 34.80
N GLU A 21 32.96 8.14 34.28
CA GLU A 21 32.71 7.73 32.89
C GLU A 21 31.23 7.49 32.63
N SER A 22 30.49 6.89 33.57
CA SER A 22 29.06 6.69 33.50
C SER A 22 28.29 8.00 33.52
N SER A 23 28.69 8.93 34.39
CA SER A 23 28.10 10.28 34.47
C SER A 23 28.36 11.09 33.20
N SER A 24 29.58 11.10 32.67
CA SER A 24 29.92 11.83 31.46
C SER A 24 29.24 11.26 30.21
N LYS A 25 29.04 9.94 30.12
CA LYS A 25 28.25 9.30 29.05
C LYS A 25 26.77 9.65 29.19
N MET A 26 26.26 9.69 30.41
CA MET A 26 24.87 10.05 30.68
C MET A 26 24.58 11.50 30.31
N GLU A 27 25.46 12.45 30.60
CA GLU A 27 25.36 13.84 30.20
C GLU A 27 25.42 14.00 28.66
N ALA A 28 26.30 13.26 27.98
CA ALA A 28 26.47 13.35 26.53
C ALA A 28 25.24 12.85 25.77
N TRP A 29 24.61 11.76 26.17
CA TRP A 29 23.40 11.29 25.49
C TRP A 29 22.18 12.16 25.86
N GLN A 30 22.07 12.73 27.06
CA GLN A 30 21.02 13.67 27.42
C GLN A 30 21.06 14.90 26.51
N MET A 31 22.24 15.50 26.31
CA MET A 31 22.40 16.62 25.37
C MET A 31 21.99 16.22 23.95
N SER A 32 22.37 15.01 23.50
CA SER A 32 21.98 14.50 22.20
C SER A 32 20.46 14.30 22.09
N LEU A 33 19.79 13.76 23.13
CA LEU A 33 18.34 13.61 23.16
C LEU A 33 17.63 14.95 23.10
N TYR A 34 18.10 15.95 23.87
CA TYR A 34 17.47 17.27 23.90
C TYR A 34 17.57 18.00 22.55
N GLU A 35 18.69 17.83 21.85
CA GLU A 35 18.84 18.35 20.48
C GLU A 35 17.86 17.68 19.50
N GLU A 36 17.71 16.35 19.55
CA GLU A 36 16.77 15.64 18.67
C GLU A 36 15.30 15.96 19.02
N ILE A 37 14.95 16.12 20.31
CA ILE A 37 13.63 16.61 20.74
C ILE A 37 13.38 18.01 20.16
N TYR A 38 14.34 18.92 20.26
CA TYR A 38 14.20 20.27 19.72
C TYR A 38 14.04 20.27 18.20
N LYS A 39 14.80 19.43 17.48
CA LYS A 39 14.68 19.24 16.02
C LYS A 39 13.28 18.71 15.65
N LEU A 40 12.77 17.74 16.39
CA LEU A 40 11.44 17.18 16.13
C LEU A 40 10.33 18.20 16.36
N VAL A 41 10.44 19.02 17.42
CA VAL A 41 9.51 20.12 17.69
C VAL A 41 9.59 21.19 16.61
N GLU A 42 10.79 21.56 16.18
CA GLU A 42 11.00 22.51 15.08
C GLU A 42 10.43 21.99 13.76
N TYR A 43 10.62 20.68 13.47
CA TYR A 43 9.98 20.02 12.35
C TYR A 43 8.44 20.14 12.41
N GLY A 44 7.85 19.88 13.58
CA GLY A 44 6.41 20.00 13.79
C GLY A 44 5.85 21.40 13.50
N VAL A 45 6.59 22.44 13.91
CA VAL A 45 6.19 23.84 13.63
C VAL A 45 6.32 24.17 12.15
N ARG A 46 7.43 23.79 11.50
CA ARG A 46 7.65 24.08 10.07
C ARG A 46 6.67 23.35 9.15
N THR A 47 6.25 22.15 9.53
CA THR A 47 5.27 21.36 8.79
C THR A 47 3.83 21.64 9.22
N LYS A 48 3.62 22.61 10.10
CA LYS A 48 2.29 23.00 10.61
C LYS A 48 1.51 21.88 11.29
N LEU A 49 2.21 20.88 11.83
CA LEU A 49 1.58 19.86 12.68
C LEU A 49 1.22 20.42 14.05
N ILE A 50 2.01 21.39 14.54
CA ILE A 50 1.80 22.10 15.79
C ILE A 50 2.03 23.60 15.59
N GLU A 51 1.39 24.40 16.42
CA GLU A 51 1.63 25.84 16.48
C GLU A 51 2.87 26.17 17.32
N ASN A 52 3.42 27.36 17.10
CA ASN A 52 4.58 27.81 17.87
C ASN A 52 4.32 27.86 19.39
N THR A 53 3.06 28.08 19.77
CA THR A 53 2.58 28.08 21.17
C THR A 53 2.61 26.70 21.81
N ASP A 54 2.63 25.64 21.04
CA ASP A 54 2.58 24.24 21.52
C ASP A 54 3.97 23.70 21.88
N ARG A 55 5.06 24.42 21.55
CA ARG A 55 6.44 23.95 21.71
C ARG A 55 6.72 23.37 23.09
N VAL A 56 6.43 24.12 24.14
CA VAL A 56 6.72 23.70 25.53
C VAL A 56 5.90 22.44 25.90
N TYR A 57 4.63 22.42 25.51
CA TYR A 57 3.77 21.27 25.75
C TYR A 57 4.32 20.00 25.06
N VAL A 58 4.70 20.10 23.80
CA VAL A 58 5.24 18.98 23.02
C VAL A 58 6.58 18.50 23.58
N ILE A 59 7.50 19.43 23.94
CA ILE A 59 8.76 19.08 24.61
C ILE A 59 8.48 18.25 25.86
N ASN A 60 7.60 18.72 26.74
CA ASN A 60 7.27 18.02 28.00
C ASN A 60 6.66 16.65 27.76
N ARG A 61 5.84 16.49 26.72
CA ARG A 61 5.26 15.18 26.34
C ARG A 61 6.33 14.21 25.78
N LEU A 62 7.31 14.71 25.05
CA LEU A 62 8.44 13.91 24.56
C LEU A 62 9.37 13.51 25.71
N LEU A 63 9.66 14.43 26.64
CA LEU A 63 10.43 14.12 27.85
C LEU A 63 9.75 13.02 28.70
N GLU A 64 8.43 13.10 28.88
CA GLU A 64 7.66 12.04 29.57
C GLU A 64 7.85 10.66 28.95
N ILE A 65 7.92 10.56 27.62
CA ILE A 65 8.14 9.28 26.91
C ILE A 65 9.51 8.69 27.26
N TYR A 66 10.51 9.53 27.45
CA TYR A 66 11.87 9.12 27.81
C TYR A 66 12.10 9.02 29.33
N GLY A 67 11.16 9.48 30.15
CA GLY A 67 11.29 9.53 31.61
C GLY A 67 12.31 10.58 32.06
N GLU A 68 12.39 11.72 31.37
CA GLU A 68 13.27 12.85 31.69
C GLU A 68 12.52 13.95 32.42
N ASP A 69 13.16 14.52 33.43
CA ASP A 69 12.62 15.60 34.27
C ASP A 69 13.20 16.97 33.96
N THR A 70 14.22 17.02 33.10
CA THR A 70 14.92 18.27 32.74
C THR A 70 14.99 18.41 31.21
N PHE A 71 15.17 19.66 30.77
CA PHE A 71 15.42 19.97 29.37
C PHE A 71 16.33 21.19 29.29
N GLU A 72 17.46 21.04 28.64
CA GLU A 72 18.39 22.13 28.39
C GLU A 72 18.96 22.04 26.97
N ILE A 73 18.92 23.11 26.23
CA ILE A 73 19.54 23.22 24.93
C ILE A 73 20.53 24.37 24.89
N ASN A 74 21.71 24.12 24.33
CA ASN A 74 22.67 25.17 24.11
C ASN A 74 22.07 26.21 23.13
N PRO A 75 22.07 27.53 23.47
CA PRO A 75 21.50 28.57 22.61
C PRO A 75 22.05 28.57 21.19
N LEU A 76 23.34 28.29 20.99
CA LEU A 76 23.96 28.19 19.67
C LEU A 76 23.45 26.98 18.89
N SER A 77 23.28 25.81 19.53
CA SER A 77 22.66 24.64 18.92
C SER A 77 21.22 24.94 18.54
N GLY A 78 20.45 25.61 19.39
CA GLY A 78 19.08 26.01 19.11
C GLY A 78 18.97 26.92 17.88
N GLU A 79 19.84 27.93 17.76
CA GLU A 79 19.88 28.83 16.60
C GLU A 79 20.28 28.08 15.31
N LEU A 80 21.25 27.17 15.37
CA LEU A 80 21.67 26.35 14.24
C LEU A 80 20.51 25.44 13.76
N ILE A 81 19.79 24.80 14.68
CA ILE A 81 18.64 23.94 14.36
C ILE A 81 17.52 24.74 13.69
N GLN A 82 17.27 25.97 14.15
CA GLN A 82 16.28 26.85 13.53
C GLN A 82 16.63 27.26 12.09
N ASN A 83 17.89 27.15 11.68
CA ASN A 83 18.37 27.57 10.37
C ASN A 83 18.81 26.42 9.45
N CYS A 84 18.86 25.16 9.95
CA CYS A 84 19.24 24.00 9.15
C CYS A 84 18.06 23.33 8.46
N GLU A 85 18.33 22.51 7.45
CA GLU A 85 17.36 21.55 6.91
C GLU A 85 17.15 20.42 7.91
N LEU A 86 15.88 20.03 8.12
CA LEU A 86 15.51 18.97 9.04
C LEU A 86 15.11 17.72 8.26
N ASN A 87 15.79 16.61 8.52
CA ASN A 87 15.48 15.32 7.96
C ASN A 87 14.76 14.46 9.03
N LEU A 88 13.44 14.31 8.92
CA LEU A 88 12.64 13.56 9.89
C LEU A 88 13.12 12.11 10.09
N PRO A 89 13.43 11.31 9.04
CA PRO A 89 13.98 9.97 9.22
C PRO A 89 15.22 9.92 10.11
N ASP A 90 16.18 10.85 9.91
CA ASP A 90 17.41 10.88 10.70
C ASP A 90 17.15 11.26 12.16
N ILE A 91 16.22 12.19 12.40
CA ILE A 91 15.79 12.58 13.76
C ILE A 91 15.19 11.37 14.48
N LEU A 92 14.24 10.69 13.84
CA LEU A 92 13.55 9.52 14.43
C LEU A 92 14.50 8.33 14.62
N GLU A 93 15.42 8.09 13.69
CA GLU A 93 16.44 7.04 13.82
C GLU A 93 17.31 7.28 15.07
N LYS A 94 17.82 8.48 15.27
CA LYS A 94 18.62 8.84 16.46
C LYS A 94 17.80 8.73 17.74
N MET A 95 16.56 9.24 17.72
CA MET A 95 15.67 9.17 18.88
C MET A 95 15.35 7.71 19.24
N THR A 96 15.07 6.85 18.28
CA THR A 96 14.83 5.41 18.54
C THR A 96 16.09 4.68 18.98
N GLN A 97 17.26 5.05 18.47
CA GLN A 97 18.55 4.50 18.90
C GLN A 97 18.83 4.85 20.37
N ILE A 98 18.65 6.11 20.78
CA ILE A 98 18.77 6.54 22.19
C ILE A 98 17.77 5.77 23.07
N ALA A 99 16.53 5.57 22.62
CA ALA A 99 15.54 4.80 23.37
C ALA A 99 15.96 3.34 23.56
N PHE A 100 16.54 2.70 22.53
CA PHE A 100 17.08 1.36 22.62
C PHE A 100 18.24 1.25 23.61
N GLU A 101 19.23 2.15 23.52
CA GLU A 101 20.39 2.20 24.41
C GLU A 101 20.00 2.41 25.88
N ARG A 102 18.86 3.07 26.12
CA ARG A 102 18.29 3.25 27.46
C ARG A 102 17.40 2.09 27.93
N GLY A 103 17.21 1.06 27.12
CA GLY A 103 16.36 -0.07 27.44
C GLY A 103 14.85 0.23 27.42
N LEU A 104 14.43 1.32 26.72
CA LEU A 104 13.02 1.63 26.52
C LEU A 104 12.40 0.77 25.39
N LEU A 105 13.23 0.21 24.51
CA LEU A 105 12.84 -0.77 23.51
C LEU A 105 13.38 -2.14 23.89
N PRO A 106 12.58 -3.23 23.74
CA PRO A 106 13.01 -4.59 24.05
C PRO A 106 14.07 -5.14 23.09
N ASP A 107 14.11 -4.65 21.86
CA ASP A 107 15.10 -4.95 20.83
C ASP A 107 15.22 -3.79 19.82
N ASP A 108 16.23 -3.83 18.94
CA ASP A 108 16.48 -2.81 17.90
C ASP A 108 15.79 -3.14 16.56
N GLY A 109 14.86 -4.11 16.56
CA GLY A 109 14.12 -4.53 15.39
C GLY A 109 13.20 -3.45 14.84
N ILE A 110 12.96 -3.49 13.53
CA ILE A 110 12.15 -2.49 12.82
C ILE A 110 10.73 -2.35 13.41
N THR A 111 10.15 -3.45 13.91
CA THR A 111 8.82 -3.42 14.53
C THR A 111 8.81 -2.56 15.79
N GLN A 112 9.82 -2.72 16.67
CA GLN A 112 9.91 -1.93 17.91
C GLN A 112 10.21 -0.46 17.62
N LYS A 113 11.11 -0.20 16.67
CA LYS A 113 11.38 1.16 16.19
C LYS A 113 10.12 1.83 15.62
N ASP A 114 9.32 1.10 14.83
CA ASP A 114 8.07 1.62 14.25
C ASP A 114 6.99 1.91 15.30
N LEU A 115 6.90 1.09 16.34
CA LEU A 115 5.98 1.34 17.46
C LEU A 115 6.40 2.59 18.22
N PHE A 116 7.70 2.76 18.46
CA PHE A 116 8.22 3.87 19.26
C PHE A 116 8.22 5.20 18.49
N ASP A 117 8.69 5.23 17.25
CA ASP A 117 8.70 6.46 16.44
C ASP A 117 7.28 6.96 16.16
N THR A 118 6.33 6.05 15.96
CA THR A 118 4.91 6.41 15.81
C THR A 118 4.35 7.01 17.12
N ARG A 119 4.80 6.52 18.29
CA ARG A 119 4.46 7.13 19.58
C ARG A 119 5.03 8.54 19.70
N LEU A 120 6.28 8.77 19.27
CA LEU A 120 6.88 10.11 19.26
C LEU A 120 6.10 11.07 18.35
N MET A 121 5.84 10.63 17.11
CA MET A 121 5.07 11.42 16.14
C MET A 121 3.66 11.71 16.62
N GLY A 122 3.03 10.79 17.34
CA GLY A 122 1.69 10.96 17.91
C GLY A 122 1.55 12.15 18.85
N VAL A 123 2.66 12.64 19.43
CA VAL A 123 2.67 13.83 20.28
C VAL A 123 2.45 15.12 19.48
N LEU A 124 2.88 15.12 18.20
CA LEU A 124 2.79 16.29 17.32
C LEU A 124 1.46 16.34 16.55
N VAL A 125 0.64 15.31 16.65
CA VAL A 125 -0.52 15.16 15.77
C VAL A 125 -1.78 15.70 16.43
N ALA A 126 -2.45 16.64 15.74
CA ALA A 126 -3.71 17.23 16.18
C ALA A 126 -4.79 16.15 16.42
N ARG A 127 -5.75 16.47 17.28
CA ARG A 127 -6.90 15.58 17.56
C ARG A 127 -7.75 15.37 16.31
N PRO A 128 -8.46 14.23 16.18
CA PRO A 128 -9.34 13.97 15.04
C PRO A 128 -10.30 15.13 14.73
N SER A 129 -10.95 15.68 15.74
CA SER A 129 -11.89 16.80 15.57
C SER A 129 -11.28 18.06 14.92
N GLN A 130 -10.00 18.32 15.18
CA GLN A 130 -9.31 19.48 14.58
C GLN A 130 -8.97 19.21 13.11
N VAL A 131 -8.47 18.00 12.80
CA VAL A 131 -8.13 17.60 11.44
C VAL A 131 -9.38 17.53 10.56
N ILE A 132 -10.49 17.00 11.10
CA ILE A 132 -11.78 16.96 10.42
C ILE A 132 -12.30 18.38 10.14
N ALA A 133 -12.25 19.26 11.13
CA ALA A 133 -12.72 20.64 10.96
C ALA A 133 -11.93 21.40 9.89
N GLU A 134 -10.61 21.26 9.86
CA GLU A 134 -9.77 21.87 8.82
C GLU A 134 -10.05 21.29 7.44
N PHE A 135 -10.21 19.96 7.35
CA PHE A 135 -10.60 19.30 6.11
C PHE A 135 -11.95 19.83 5.58
N GLU A 136 -12.94 19.95 6.44
CA GLU A 136 -14.28 20.45 6.08
C GLU A 136 -14.25 21.92 5.63
N GLU A 137 -13.45 22.79 6.26
CA GLU A 137 -13.29 24.18 5.84
C GLU A 137 -12.63 24.27 4.45
N LEU A 138 -11.58 23.49 4.20
CA LEU A 138 -10.94 23.44 2.89
C LEU A 138 -11.85 22.81 1.83
N TYR A 139 -12.66 21.81 2.20
CA TYR A 139 -13.61 21.17 1.30
C TYR A 139 -14.69 22.17 0.80
N LYS A 140 -15.07 23.16 1.61
CA LYS A 140 -15.98 24.24 1.16
C LYS A 140 -15.37 25.10 0.06
N VAL A 141 -14.03 25.15 -0.04
CA VAL A 141 -13.32 25.86 -1.10
C VAL A 141 -13.23 24.96 -2.34
N SER A 142 -12.64 23.78 -2.20
CA SER A 142 -12.67 22.72 -3.21
C SER A 142 -12.32 21.35 -2.60
N PRO A 143 -12.85 20.24 -3.16
CA PRO A 143 -12.45 18.88 -2.76
C PRO A 143 -10.95 18.64 -2.89
N GLU A 144 -10.30 19.22 -3.92
CA GLU A 144 -8.86 19.07 -4.18
C GLU A 144 -8.03 19.68 -3.05
N GLN A 145 -8.38 20.88 -2.55
CA GLN A 145 -7.66 21.51 -1.44
C GLN A 145 -7.77 20.70 -0.15
N ALA A 146 -8.94 20.12 0.12
CA ALA A 146 -9.14 19.27 1.29
C ALA A 146 -8.31 17.99 1.22
N THR A 147 -8.28 17.32 0.05
CA THR A 147 -7.50 16.09 -0.14
C THR A 147 -6.00 16.37 -0.16
N GLU A 148 -5.54 17.49 -0.75
CA GLU A 148 -4.14 17.93 -0.72
C GLU A 148 -3.66 18.17 0.72
N TYR A 149 -4.43 18.92 1.51
CA TYR A 149 -4.15 19.13 2.94
C TYR A 149 -4.01 17.80 3.69
N PHE A 150 -4.99 16.90 3.54
CA PHE A 150 -5.00 15.64 4.28
C PHE A 150 -3.91 14.68 3.82
N TYR A 151 -3.53 14.71 2.53
CA TYR A 151 -2.40 13.94 2.01
C TYR A 151 -1.06 14.47 2.55
N GLU A 152 -0.84 15.79 2.51
CA GLU A 152 0.34 16.42 3.09
C GLU A 152 0.43 16.17 4.61
N PHE A 153 -0.68 16.31 5.33
CA PHE A 153 -0.78 15.96 6.75
C PHE A 153 -0.37 14.51 6.99
N SER A 154 -0.88 13.55 6.23
CA SER A 154 -0.55 12.13 6.36
C SER A 154 0.93 11.82 6.06
N GLN A 155 1.58 12.62 5.22
CA GLN A 155 3.02 12.55 4.98
C GLN A 155 3.82 13.18 6.12
N ASN A 156 3.43 14.37 6.57
CA ASN A 156 4.15 15.11 7.59
C ASN A 156 4.07 14.45 8.98
N THR A 157 2.99 13.72 9.27
CA THR A 157 2.85 12.89 10.48
C THR A 157 3.69 11.61 10.44
N ASN A 158 4.42 11.32 9.36
CA ASN A 158 5.13 10.07 9.13
C ASN A 158 4.20 8.81 9.12
N TYR A 159 2.89 9.00 8.97
CA TYR A 159 1.99 7.89 8.68
C TYR A 159 2.30 7.29 7.30
N ILE A 160 2.51 8.15 6.31
CA ILE A 160 3.12 7.82 5.02
C ILE A 160 4.62 7.98 5.14
N ARG A 161 5.36 6.87 5.21
CA ARG A 161 6.82 6.85 5.38
C ARG A 161 7.52 7.09 4.06
N ARG A 162 7.69 8.38 3.69
CA ARG A 162 8.27 8.81 2.42
C ARG A 162 9.68 8.26 2.16
N ASP A 163 10.48 8.11 3.20
CA ASP A 163 11.85 7.54 3.14
C ASP A 163 11.86 6.09 2.69
N ARG A 164 10.85 5.31 3.09
CA ARG A 164 10.69 3.90 2.66
C ARG A 164 10.17 3.81 1.24
N ILE A 165 9.16 4.62 0.90
CA ILE A 165 8.57 4.65 -0.44
C ILE A 165 9.59 5.07 -1.51
N LYS A 166 10.52 5.97 -1.17
CA LYS A 166 11.63 6.36 -2.06
C LYS A 166 12.58 5.21 -2.42
N LYS A 167 12.58 4.11 -1.65
CA LYS A 167 13.40 2.92 -1.92
C LYS A 167 12.77 1.98 -2.93
N ASP A 168 11.47 2.11 -3.19
CA ASP A 168 10.77 1.31 -4.19
C ASP A 168 11.41 1.48 -5.56
N VAL A 169 11.58 0.37 -6.29
CA VAL A 169 12.08 0.41 -7.66
C VAL A 169 10.89 0.49 -8.60
N LYS A 170 10.82 1.56 -9.39
CA LYS A 170 9.68 1.85 -10.29
C LYS A 170 10.15 2.08 -11.71
N TRP A 171 9.44 1.49 -12.67
CA TRP A 171 9.63 1.77 -14.10
C TRP A 171 8.33 1.56 -14.85
N LYS A 172 8.32 1.90 -16.13
CA LYS A 172 7.20 1.72 -17.03
C LYS A 172 7.55 0.72 -18.12
N TYR A 173 6.57 -0.07 -18.51
CA TYR A 173 6.68 -1.03 -19.60
C TYR A 173 5.63 -0.75 -20.68
N MET A 174 6.07 -0.60 -21.93
CA MET A 174 5.17 -0.39 -23.06
C MET A 174 4.63 -1.72 -23.56
N SER A 175 3.37 -2.00 -23.27
CA SER A 175 2.68 -3.22 -23.66
C SER A 175 1.79 -3.02 -24.90
N PRO A 176 1.29 -4.11 -25.52
CA PRO A 176 0.26 -4.00 -26.57
C PRO A 176 -1.06 -3.37 -26.10
N TYR A 177 -1.24 -3.22 -24.81
CA TYR A 177 -2.44 -2.67 -24.16
C TYR A 177 -2.22 -1.24 -23.63
N GLY A 178 -1.02 -0.71 -23.74
CA GLY A 178 -0.61 0.61 -23.25
C GLY A 178 0.55 0.53 -22.27
N GLU A 179 0.96 1.68 -21.76
CA GLU A 179 2.06 1.83 -20.83
C GLU A 179 1.63 1.44 -19.41
N ILE A 180 2.11 0.29 -18.91
CA ILE A 180 1.85 -0.22 -17.57
C ILE A 180 2.95 0.17 -16.58
N ASP A 181 2.59 0.35 -15.32
CA ASP A 181 3.50 0.68 -14.24
C ASP A 181 4.00 -0.59 -13.55
N ILE A 182 5.31 -0.68 -13.30
CA ILE A 182 5.92 -1.79 -12.57
C ILE A 182 6.59 -1.24 -11.31
N THR A 183 6.30 -1.85 -10.17
CA THR A 183 6.88 -1.47 -8.88
C THR A 183 7.37 -2.71 -8.14
N ILE A 184 8.66 -2.75 -7.80
CA ILE A 184 9.16 -3.64 -6.75
C ILE A 184 8.98 -2.90 -5.43
N ASN A 185 8.07 -3.40 -4.59
CA ASN A 185 7.70 -2.74 -3.35
C ASN A 185 8.69 -3.08 -2.24
N LEU A 186 9.40 -2.07 -1.75
CA LEU A 186 10.35 -2.15 -0.63
C LEU A 186 9.83 -1.41 0.61
N SER A 187 8.73 -0.68 0.48
CA SER A 187 8.16 0.13 1.56
C SER A 187 7.40 -0.68 2.60
N LYS A 188 6.90 -1.87 2.22
CA LYS A 188 6.26 -2.81 3.13
C LYS A 188 7.35 -3.63 3.83
N PRO A 189 7.56 -3.46 5.17
CA PRO A 189 8.59 -4.21 5.87
C PRO A 189 8.28 -5.71 5.81
N GLU A 190 9.28 -6.51 5.48
CA GLU A 190 9.21 -7.95 5.66
C GLU A 190 9.17 -8.24 7.16
N LYS A 191 8.26 -9.10 7.59
CA LYS A 191 8.15 -9.45 9.02
C LYS A 191 9.40 -10.22 9.43
N ASP A 192 10.13 -9.69 10.41
CA ASP A 192 11.24 -10.39 11.06
C ASP A 192 10.74 -11.75 11.61
N PRO A 193 11.49 -12.86 11.41
CA PRO A 193 11.17 -14.17 12.01
C PRO A 193 10.92 -14.11 13.52
N LYS A 194 11.65 -13.26 14.25
CA LYS A 194 11.42 -13.04 15.70
C LYS A 194 10.09 -12.37 15.96
N ALA A 195 9.71 -11.37 15.17
CA ALA A 195 8.42 -10.70 15.26
C ALA A 195 7.25 -11.66 14.91
N ILE A 196 7.43 -12.55 13.91
CA ILE A 196 6.45 -13.60 13.58
C ILE A 196 6.28 -14.57 14.76
N ALA A 197 7.38 -15.00 15.39
CA ALA A 197 7.33 -15.90 16.54
C ALA A 197 6.69 -15.24 17.77
N ALA A 198 6.96 -13.96 18.02
CA ALA A 198 6.35 -13.18 19.08
C ALA A 198 4.84 -12.97 18.84
N ALA A 199 4.44 -12.67 17.60
CA ALA A 199 3.05 -12.52 17.21
C ALA A 199 2.21 -13.79 17.42
N LYS A 200 2.80 -14.99 17.20
CA LYS A 200 2.14 -16.27 17.47
C LYS A 200 1.88 -16.52 18.96
N LYS A 201 2.64 -15.86 19.85
CA LYS A 201 2.50 -15.95 21.30
C LYS A 201 1.63 -14.83 21.90
N ALA A 202 1.32 -13.80 21.11
CA ALA A 202 0.48 -12.69 21.55
C ALA A 202 -0.96 -13.16 21.78
N ALA A 203 -1.60 -12.63 22.83
CA ALA A 203 -3.01 -12.90 23.08
C ALA A 203 -3.85 -12.33 21.93
N ASP A 204 -4.83 -13.09 21.45
CA ASP A 204 -5.80 -12.62 20.47
C ASP A 204 -6.71 -11.54 21.11
N THR A 205 -6.23 -10.32 21.09
CA THR A 205 -7.00 -9.16 21.54
C THR A 205 -7.78 -8.64 20.35
N ARG A 206 -9.02 -8.96 20.17
CA ARG A 206 -9.88 -8.53 19.05
C ARG A 206 -10.10 -6.99 18.95
N TYR A 207 -9.13 -6.19 19.38
CA TYR A 207 -9.15 -4.74 19.35
C TYR A 207 -7.80 -4.17 18.88
N PRO A 208 -7.77 -3.42 17.77
CA PRO A 208 -8.82 -3.32 16.73
C PRO A 208 -9.09 -4.69 16.07
N ALA A 209 -10.31 -4.91 15.56
CA ALA A 209 -10.67 -6.19 14.94
C ALA A 209 -9.90 -6.47 13.64
N CYS A 210 -9.59 -5.42 12.87
CA CYS A 210 -8.70 -5.50 11.70
C CYS A 210 -7.99 -4.15 11.46
N GLN A 211 -7.11 -4.09 10.45
CA GLN A 211 -6.33 -2.88 10.13
C GLN A 211 -7.15 -1.73 9.51
N LEU A 212 -8.42 -1.97 9.16
CA LEU A 212 -9.32 -0.97 8.58
C LEU A 212 -10.37 -0.45 9.57
N CYS A 213 -10.47 -1.03 10.78
CA CYS A 213 -11.42 -0.57 11.78
C CYS A 213 -11.09 0.84 12.28
N VAL A 214 -12.12 1.63 12.57
CA VAL A 214 -11.99 3.02 13.09
C VAL A 214 -11.18 3.08 14.38
N GLU A 215 -11.17 2.02 15.16
CA GLU A 215 -10.41 1.86 16.40
C GLU A 215 -8.88 1.90 16.20
N ASN A 216 -8.41 1.85 14.96
CA ASN A 216 -7.00 2.07 14.64
C ASN A 216 -6.57 3.52 14.87
N GLU A 217 -7.47 4.50 14.76
CA GLU A 217 -7.13 5.91 14.93
C GLU A 217 -6.59 6.17 16.34
N GLY A 218 -5.33 6.59 16.43
CA GLY A 218 -4.65 6.83 17.72
C GLY A 218 -4.18 5.57 18.46
N TYR A 219 -4.35 4.37 17.89
CA TYR A 219 -3.97 3.11 18.54
C TYR A 219 -2.46 2.97 18.70
N ALA A 220 -2.01 2.55 19.89
CA ALA A 220 -0.59 2.45 20.22
C ALA A 220 0.15 1.34 19.45
N GLY A 221 -0.58 0.38 18.90
CA GLY A 221 0.01 -0.77 18.24
C GLY A 221 0.49 -1.85 19.20
N ARG A 222 0.96 -2.94 18.63
CA ARG A 222 1.59 -4.08 19.27
C ARG A 222 2.42 -4.85 18.23
N VAL A 223 3.17 -5.86 18.63
CA VAL A 223 4.11 -6.59 17.76
C VAL A 223 3.44 -7.17 16.50
N ASP A 224 2.17 -7.56 16.59
CA ASP A 224 1.39 -8.13 15.47
C ASP A 224 0.40 -7.14 14.82
N HIS A 225 0.29 -5.92 15.35
CA HIS A 225 -0.62 -4.89 14.84
C HIS A 225 0.06 -3.51 14.84
N PRO A 226 0.07 -2.78 13.71
CA PRO A 226 0.83 -1.54 13.58
C PRO A 226 0.32 -0.43 14.51
N ALA A 227 1.23 0.40 15.00
CA ALA A 227 0.90 1.64 15.69
C ALA A 227 0.25 2.66 14.75
N ARG A 228 -0.66 3.49 15.27
CA ARG A 228 -1.47 4.45 14.53
C ARG A 228 -1.72 5.77 15.31
N GLN A 229 -0.86 6.11 16.29
CA GLN A 229 -1.02 7.38 17.03
C GLN A 229 -0.92 8.59 16.11
N ASN A 230 -0.17 8.47 15.02
CA ASN A 230 0.05 9.49 14.00
C ASN A 230 -0.94 9.44 12.83
N HIS A 231 -1.97 8.59 12.91
CA HIS A 231 -2.97 8.39 11.86
C HIS A 231 -4.29 9.08 12.21
N ARG A 232 -4.96 9.65 11.19
CA ARG A 232 -6.30 10.25 11.30
C ARG A 232 -7.19 9.75 10.17
N ILE A 233 -8.49 9.80 10.41
CA ILE A 233 -9.55 9.32 9.52
C ILE A 233 -10.53 10.46 9.29
N ILE A 234 -10.88 10.71 8.04
CA ILE A 234 -11.92 11.67 7.67
C ILE A 234 -13.24 10.92 7.49
N PRO A 235 -14.31 11.28 8.20
CA PRO A 235 -15.62 10.70 7.98
C PRO A 235 -16.20 11.20 6.65
N VAL A 236 -16.74 10.30 5.84
CA VAL A 236 -17.44 10.61 4.58
C VAL A 236 -18.78 9.89 4.55
N MET A 237 -19.80 10.55 3.96
CA MET A 237 -21.13 9.97 3.83
C MET A 237 -21.25 9.19 2.53
N ILE A 238 -21.46 7.89 2.60
CA ILE A 238 -21.59 6.99 1.46
C ILE A 238 -22.82 6.09 1.69
N ASN A 239 -23.72 6.07 0.72
CA ASN A 239 -24.95 5.27 0.77
C ASN A 239 -25.69 5.44 2.10
N ASP A 240 -25.89 6.70 2.51
CA ASP A 240 -26.60 7.14 3.72
C ASP A 240 -25.98 6.61 5.05
N SER A 241 -24.70 6.21 5.03
CA SER A 241 -23.94 5.77 6.21
C SER A 241 -22.57 6.44 6.31
N VAL A 242 -21.99 6.41 7.52
CA VAL A 242 -20.68 6.99 7.77
C VAL A 242 -19.60 5.99 7.41
N TRP A 243 -18.66 6.41 6.55
CA TRP A 243 -17.47 5.69 6.13
C TRP A 243 -16.23 6.43 6.55
N GLY A 244 -15.11 5.73 6.67
CA GLY A 244 -13.80 6.33 6.91
C GLY A 244 -13.05 6.52 5.61
N PHE A 245 -12.46 7.70 5.42
CA PHE A 245 -11.51 8.01 4.35
C PHE A 245 -10.12 8.20 4.96
N GLN A 246 -9.14 7.45 4.46
CA GLN A 246 -7.74 7.52 4.86
C GLN A 246 -6.81 7.25 3.68
N TYR A 247 -5.56 7.71 3.75
CA TYR A 247 -4.54 7.28 2.78
C TYR A 247 -3.93 5.94 3.14
N SER A 248 -3.43 5.24 2.13
CA SER A 248 -2.63 4.04 2.34
C SER A 248 -1.21 4.42 2.77
N PRO A 249 -0.65 3.82 3.83
CA PRO A 249 0.72 4.12 4.23
C PRO A 249 1.78 3.65 3.21
N TYR A 250 1.40 2.79 2.26
CA TYR A 250 2.32 2.22 1.27
C TYR A 250 2.40 3.03 -0.04
N VAL A 251 1.41 3.85 -0.35
CA VAL A 251 1.34 4.77 -1.50
C VAL A 251 1.89 4.14 -2.79
N TYR A 252 1.18 3.16 -3.32
CA TYR A 252 1.57 2.51 -4.58
C TYR A 252 1.50 3.47 -5.77
N TYR A 253 0.60 4.46 -5.71
CA TYR A 253 0.40 5.54 -6.68
C TYR A 253 -0.02 6.82 -5.95
N ASN A 254 -0.07 7.96 -6.68
CA ASN A 254 -0.36 9.26 -6.08
C ASN A 254 -1.69 9.28 -5.34
N GLU A 255 -1.67 9.76 -4.10
CA GLU A 255 -2.84 9.91 -3.23
C GLU A 255 -3.64 8.60 -3.06
N HIS A 256 -2.92 7.44 -3.04
CA HIS A 256 -3.56 6.14 -2.82
C HIS A 256 -4.34 6.14 -1.51
N CYS A 257 -5.65 6.04 -1.60
CA CYS A 257 -6.56 6.08 -0.45
C CYS A 257 -7.34 4.79 -0.28
N ILE A 258 -7.86 4.62 0.92
CA ILE A 258 -8.77 3.55 1.32
C ILE A 258 -10.02 4.19 1.90
N VAL A 259 -11.17 3.78 1.39
CA VAL A 259 -12.49 4.19 1.90
C VAL A 259 -13.17 2.95 2.45
N PHE A 260 -13.45 2.93 3.74
CA PHE A 260 -13.89 1.72 4.43
C PHE A 260 -15.17 1.97 5.23
N ASN A 261 -16.00 0.93 5.35
CA ASN A 261 -17.22 1.00 6.14
C ASN A 261 -16.91 1.29 7.60
N GLY A 262 -17.65 2.20 8.23
CA GLY A 262 -17.53 2.47 9.67
C GLY A 262 -17.86 1.25 10.55
N GLU A 263 -18.61 0.29 10.02
CA GLU A 263 -18.90 -0.99 10.66
C GLU A 263 -18.07 -2.12 10.05
N HIS A 264 -17.56 -3.03 10.89
CA HIS A 264 -16.79 -4.19 10.44
C HIS A 264 -17.74 -5.25 9.85
N THR A 265 -18.07 -5.09 8.58
CA THR A 265 -18.94 -5.99 7.82
C THR A 265 -18.19 -6.59 6.62
N PRO A 266 -18.45 -7.84 6.23
CA PRO A 266 -17.80 -8.46 5.08
C PRO A 266 -18.06 -7.71 3.77
N MET A 267 -17.09 -7.75 2.86
CA MET A 267 -17.23 -7.25 1.49
C MET A 267 -18.29 -8.03 0.73
N LYS A 268 -19.06 -7.30 -0.08
CA LYS A 268 -20.03 -7.89 -0.99
C LYS A 268 -20.17 -6.99 -2.22
N ILE A 269 -20.06 -7.59 -3.40
CA ILE A 269 -20.34 -6.88 -4.65
C ILE A 269 -21.82 -7.02 -4.98
N GLU A 270 -22.54 -5.92 -4.96
CA GLU A 270 -23.97 -5.85 -5.22
C GLU A 270 -24.36 -4.46 -5.76
N LYS A 271 -25.62 -4.25 -6.09
CA LYS A 271 -26.13 -2.95 -6.60
C LYS A 271 -25.70 -1.76 -5.72
N ALA A 272 -25.75 -1.95 -4.40
CA ALA A 272 -25.34 -0.91 -3.44
C ALA A 272 -23.85 -0.57 -3.56
N THR A 273 -22.99 -1.51 -3.97
CA THR A 273 -21.56 -1.25 -4.20
C THR A 273 -21.36 -0.19 -5.27
N PHE A 274 -22.07 -0.28 -6.40
CA PHE A 274 -21.96 0.72 -7.48
C PHE A 274 -22.43 2.10 -7.03
N ARG A 275 -23.51 2.17 -6.22
CA ARG A 275 -23.96 3.42 -5.62
C ARG A 275 -22.88 4.00 -4.69
N LYS A 276 -22.28 3.18 -3.83
CA LYS A 276 -21.22 3.61 -2.91
C LYS A 276 -20.02 4.20 -3.65
N LEU A 277 -19.60 3.57 -4.76
CA LEU A 277 -18.50 4.08 -5.58
C LEU A 277 -18.83 5.45 -6.18
N PHE A 278 -20.04 5.63 -6.73
CA PHE A 278 -20.45 6.91 -7.31
C PHE A 278 -20.68 8.00 -6.25
N ASP A 279 -21.17 7.65 -5.07
CA ASP A 279 -21.32 8.63 -3.98
C ASP A 279 -19.98 9.25 -3.58
N PHE A 280 -18.89 8.46 -3.60
CA PHE A 280 -17.55 8.97 -3.34
C PHE A 280 -17.01 9.83 -4.49
N VAL A 281 -17.08 9.35 -5.74
CA VAL A 281 -16.53 10.13 -6.87
C VAL A 281 -17.34 11.39 -7.21
N LYS A 282 -18.56 11.52 -6.71
CA LYS A 282 -19.31 12.79 -6.71
C LYS A 282 -18.74 13.79 -5.71
N GLN A 283 -18.32 13.32 -4.53
CA GLN A 283 -17.71 14.15 -3.49
C GLN A 283 -16.28 14.53 -3.88
N PHE A 284 -15.54 13.61 -4.52
CA PHE A 284 -14.13 13.77 -4.91
C PHE A 284 -13.97 13.46 -6.41
N PRO A 285 -14.42 14.36 -7.31
CA PRO A 285 -14.46 14.09 -8.76
C PRO A 285 -13.09 13.93 -9.44
N HIS A 286 -12.02 14.36 -8.79
CA HIS A 286 -10.65 14.19 -9.23
C HIS A 286 -10.06 12.80 -8.86
N TYR A 287 -10.79 11.99 -8.06
CA TYR A 287 -10.41 10.63 -7.68
C TYR A 287 -11.17 9.59 -8.51
N PHE A 288 -10.55 8.43 -8.68
CA PHE A 288 -11.28 7.18 -8.95
C PHE A 288 -11.54 6.45 -7.63
N LEU A 289 -12.50 5.53 -7.63
CA LEU A 289 -12.72 4.57 -6.55
C LEU A 289 -13.08 3.22 -7.13
N GLY A 290 -12.46 2.14 -6.63
CA GLY A 290 -12.74 0.78 -7.06
C GLY A 290 -12.82 -0.20 -5.89
N SER A 291 -13.46 -1.33 -6.11
CA SER A 291 -13.56 -2.43 -5.16
C SER A 291 -12.72 -3.63 -5.63
N ASN A 292 -12.05 -4.30 -4.70
CA ASN A 292 -11.65 -5.68 -4.96
C ASN A 292 -12.88 -6.56 -5.16
N ALA A 293 -12.69 -7.70 -5.81
CA ALA A 293 -13.73 -8.73 -5.89
C ALA A 293 -14.00 -9.33 -4.50
N ASP A 294 -15.21 -9.82 -4.29
CA ASP A 294 -15.69 -10.38 -3.01
C ASP A 294 -15.49 -11.89 -2.85
N LEU A 295 -14.88 -12.55 -3.82
CA LEU A 295 -14.56 -13.97 -3.77
C LEU A 295 -13.06 -14.21 -3.50
N PRO A 296 -12.70 -15.31 -2.82
CA PRO A 296 -11.29 -15.71 -2.63
C PRO A 296 -10.57 -15.87 -3.99
N ILE A 297 -9.24 -15.86 -3.98
CA ILE A 297 -8.36 -16.03 -5.16
C ILE A 297 -8.34 -14.78 -6.06
N VAL A 298 -9.50 -14.19 -6.37
CA VAL A 298 -9.64 -13.01 -7.23
C VAL A 298 -9.94 -11.73 -6.46
N GLY A 299 -10.08 -11.82 -5.13
CA GLY A 299 -10.30 -10.69 -4.21
C GLY A 299 -9.03 -10.15 -3.58
N GLY A 300 -9.19 -9.12 -2.76
CA GLY A 300 -8.14 -8.54 -1.93
C GLY A 300 -7.83 -9.36 -0.69
N SER A 301 -6.88 -8.87 0.11
CA SER A 301 -6.42 -9.56 1.34
C SER A 301 -7.35 -9.42 2.54
N ILE A 302 -8.28 -8.46 2.54
CA ILE A 302 -9.22 -8.17 3.63
C ILE A 302 -10.65 -8.26 3.07
N LEU A 303 -11.21 -9.46 3.06
CA LEU A 303 -12.60 -9.70 2.63
C LEU A 303 -13.61 -9.51 3.78
N SER A 304 -13.13 -9.51 5.03
CA SER A 304 -13.97 -9.42 6.23
C SER A 304 -14.45 -8.01 6.56
N HIS A 305 -13.92 -6.99 5.91
CA HIS A 305 -14.27 -5.59 6.13
C HIS A 305 -14.51 -4.88 4.80
N ASP A 306 -15.74 -4.39 4.58
CA ASP A 306 -16.14 -3.71 3.34
C ASP A 306 -15.34 -2.42 3.15
N HIS A 307 -14.61 -2.35 2.05
CA HIS A 307 -13.71 -1.23 1.74
C HIS A 307 -13.43 -1.11 0.25
N PHE A 308 -13.05 0.10 -0.15
CA PHE A 308 -12.67 0.48 -1.50
C PHE A 308 -11.27 1.08 -1.52
N GLN A 309 -10.63 1.05 -2.67
CA GLN A 309 -9.35 1.75 -2.90
C GLN A 309 -9.53 2.78 -4.01
N GLY A 310 -8.94 3.93 -3.83
CA GLY A 310 -9.02 5.05 -4.76
C GLY A 310 -7.79 5.92 -4.74
N GLY A 311 -7.88 7.07 -5.39
CA GLY A 311 -6.81 8.06 -5.41
C GLY A 311 -6.82 8.93 -6.65
N HIS A 312 -5.86 9.84 -6.70
CA HIS A 312 -5.66 10.75 -7.82
C HIS A 312 -4.58 10.21 -8.76
N TYR A 313 -4.94 9.21 -9.56
CA TYR A 313 -4.02 8.57 -10.51
C TYR A 313 -4.75 8.03 -11.74
N SER A 314 -4.09 8.06 -12.90
CA SER A 314 -4.64 7.58 -14.17
C SER A 314 -3.85 6.37 -14.66
N PHE A 315 -4.44 5.20 -14.53
CA PHE A 315 -3.85 3.91 -14.90
C PHE A 315 -3.92 3.63 -16.41
N ALA A 316 -3.15 2.65 -16.85
CA ALA A 316 -3.15 2.19 -18.24
C ALA A 316 -4.53 1.70 -18.70
N MET A 317 -5.25 0.93 -17.87
CA MET A 317 -6.60 0.47 -18.20
C MET A 317 -7.59 1.61 -18.44
N GLU A 318 -7.49 2.68 -17.67
CA GLU A 318 -8.32 3.88 -17.86
C GLU A 318 -8.14 4.51 -19.23
N LYS A 319 -6.89 4.53 -19.74
CA LYS A 319 -6.50 5.08 -21.03
C LYS A 319 -6.76 4.14 -22.20
N ALA A 320 -6.97 2.85 -21.92
CA ALA A 320 -7.19 1.84 -22.93
C ALA A 320 -8.48 2.13 -23.73
N PRO A 321 -8.44 1.99 -25.07
CA PRO A 321 -9.61 2.27 -25.92
C PRO A 321 -10.66 1.16 -25.77
N VAL A 322 -11.91 1.52 -26.06
CA VAL A 322 -12.97 0.55 -26.31
C VAL A 322 -12.73 -0.07 -27.70
N GLU A 323 -12.60 -1.38 -27.79
CA GLU A 323 -12.36 -2.09 -29.06
C GLU A 323 -13.67 -2.58 -29.71
N THR A 324 -14.71 -2.81 -28.91
CA THR A 324 -16.01 -3.28 -29.40
C THR A 324 -17.12 -2.58 -28.64
N HIS A 325 -17.94 -1.79 -29.36
CA HIS A 325 -19.14 -1.17 -28.80
C HIS A 325 -20.34 -2.13 -28.94
N PHE A 326 -21.22 -2.13 -27.95
CA PHE A 326 -22.47 -2.86 -27.99
C PHE A 326 -23.58 -2.05 -27.30
N SER A 327 -24.84 -2.41 -27.58
CA SER A 327 -26.01 -1.80 -26.94
C SER A 327 -26.74 -2.86 -26.11
N VAL A 328 -27.23 -2.46 -24.94
CA VAL A 328 -28.00 -3.33 -24.06
C VAL A 328 -29.47 -2.88 -24.14
N PRO A 329 -30.41 -3.80 -24.46
CA PRO A 329 -31.83 -3.46 -24.53
C PRO A 329 -32.35 -2.82 -23.25
N GLY A 330 -33.03 -1.68 -23.40
CA GLY A 330 -33.52 -0.87 -22.25
C GLY A 330 -32.48 0.07 -21.64
N PHE A 331 -31.24 0.09 -22.19
CA PHE A 331 -30.15 0.98 -21.79
C PHE A 331 -29.48 1.67 -22.99
N GLU A 332 -30.25 2.00 -24.02
CA GLU A 332 -29.77 2.63 -25.25
C GLU A 332 -29.18 4.03 -25.02
N ASP A 333 -29.46 4.62 -23.86
CA ASP A 333 -28.93 5.89 -23.38
C ASP A 333 -27.55 5.78 -22.70
N VAL A 334 -27.06 4.54 -22.50
CA VAL A 334 -25.75 4.27 -21.88
C VAL A 334 -24.78 3.76 -22.94
N GLU A 335 -23.61 4.43 -23.06
CA GLU A 335 -22.52 3.92 -23.87
C GLU A 335 -21.92 2.68 -23.19
N ALA A 336 -21.83 1.55 -23.92
CA ALA A 336 -21.24 0.32 -23.43
C ALA A 336 -20.25 -0.27 -24.43
N GLY A 337 -19.16 -0.85 -23.93
CA GLY A 337 -18.17 -1.49 -24.80
C GLY A 337 -17.14 -2.34 -24.05
N ILE A 338 -16.50 -3.21 -24.81
CA ILE A 338 -15.38 -4.04 -24.37
C ILE A 338 -14.10 -3.24 -24.50
N VAL A 339 -13.33 -3.13 -23.43
CA VAL A 339 -12.04 -2.43 -23.39
C VAL A 339 -10.94 -3.31 -23.98
N LYS A 340 -10.06 -2.75 -24.77
CA LYS A 340 -8.83 -3.43 -25.24
C LYS A 340 -7.85 -3.56 -24.07
N TRP A 341 -8.02 -4.61 -23.28
CA TRP A 341 -7.27 -4.86 -22.06
C TRP A 341 -7.00 -6.36 -21.88
N PRO A 342 -5.92 -6.81 -21.21
CA PRO A 342 -5.65 -8.23 -21.03
C PRO A 342 -6.70 -8.94 -20.16
N LEU A 343 -7.33 -8.21 -19.21
CA LEU A 343 -8.49 -8.72 -18.49
C LEU A 343 -9.79 -8.39 -19.24
N SER A 344 -10.85 -9.12 -18.93
CA SER A 344 -12.16 -8.96 -19.56
C SER A 344 -12.93 -7.80 -18.93
N VAL A 345 -12.85 -6.61 -19.53
CA VAL A 345 -13.43 -5.38 -18.97
C VAL A 345 -14.55 -4.84 -19.87
N ILE A 346 -15.71 -4.63 -19.25
CA ILE A 346 -16.81 -3.85 -19.84
C ILE A 346 -16.74 -2.44 -19.26
N ARG A 347 -16.69 -1.43 -20.14
CA ARG A 347 -16.78 0.00 -19.80
C ARG A 347 -18.15 0.52 -20.13
N ILE A 348 -18.81 1.16 -19.16
CA ILE A 348 -20.10 1.84 -19.34
C ILE A 348 -19.99 3.31 -18.95
N ARG A 349 -20.67 4.19 -19.71
CA ARG A 349 -20.63 5.65 -19.55
C ARG A 349 -22.00 6.27 -19.68
N CYS A 350 -22.34 7.19 -18.79
CA CYS A 350 -23.57 7.99 -18.87
C CYS A 350 -23.41 9.27 -18.02
N ARG A 351 -24.24 10.28 -18.29
CA ARG A 351 -24.36 11.45 -17.41
C ARG A 351 -25.20 11.15 -16.16
N ASP A 352 -26.09 10.18 -16.24
CA ASP A 352 -26.96 9.75 -15.12
C ASP A 352 -26.35 8.51 -14.44
N GLU A 353 -25.82 8.70 -13.23
CA GLU A 353 -25.24 7.60 -12.45
C GLU A 353 -26.27 6.51 -12.10
N LYS A 354 -27.56 6.85 -12.00
CA LYS A 354 -28.61 5.87 -11.69
C LYS A 354 -28.75 4.84 -12.81
N ARG A 355 -28.67 5.31 -14.06
CA ARG A 355 -28.68 4.44 -15.25
C ARG A 355 -27.46 3.50 -15.26
N LEU A 356 -26.28 4.01 -14.87
CA LEU A 356 -25.08 3.19 -14.74
C LEU A 356 -25.23 2.14 -13.64
N ILE A 357 -25.78 2.51 -12.48
CA ILE A 357 -26.01 1.58 -11.37
C ILE A 357 -26.98 0.47 -11.79
N GLU A 358 -28.06 0.81 -12.50
CA GLU A 358 -29.03 -0.17 -13.01
C GLU A 358 -28.40 -1.13 -14.03
N LEU A 359 -27.64 -0.61 -15.00
CA LEU A 359 -26.96 -1.44 -15.99
C LEU A 359 -25.86 -2.28 -15.35
N ALA A 360 -25.06 -1.75 -14.42
CA ALA A 360 -24.02 -2.48 -13.73
C ALA A 360 -24.60 -3.65 -12.91
N ASP A 361 -25.73 -3.43 -12.23
CA ASP A 361 -26.47 -4.48 -11.51
C ASP A 361 -27.02 -5.54 -12.47
N HIS A 362 -27.55 -5.13 -13.62
CA HIS A 362 -27.99 -6.06 -14.66
C HIS A 362 -26.83 -6.92 -15.16
N ILE A 363 -25.69 -6.32 -15.50
CA ILE A 363 -24.47 -7.03 -15.95
C ILE A 363 -23.98 -8.00 -14.85
N LEU A 364 -23.91 -7.55 -13.58
CA LEU A 364 -23.49 -8.38 -12.46
C LEU A 364 -24.38 -9.61 -12.29
N ASN A 365 -25.71 -9.44 -12.33
CA ASN A 365 -26.65 -10.53 -12.17
C ASN A 365 -26.56 -11.53 -13.32
N LYS A 366 -26.41 -11.06 -14.56
CA LYS A 366 -26.16 -11.90 -15.72
C LYS A 366 -24.84 -12.66 -15.62
N TRP A 367 -23.77 -11.97 -15.21
CA TRP A 367 -22.46 -12.59 -15.04
C TRP A 367 -22.45 -13.67 -13.97
N ARG A 368 -23.07 -13.43 -12.82
CA ARG A 368 -23.14 -14.40 -11.72
C ARG A 368 -23.77 -15.74 -12.10
N SER A 369 -24.70 -15.74 -13.03
CA SER A 369 -25.36 -16.95 -13.51
C SER A 369 -24.84 -17.47 -14.85
N TYR A 370 -23.79 -16.82 -15.41
CA TYR A 370 -23.29 -17.15 -16.74
C TYR A 370 -22.35 -18.35 -16.72
N THR A 371 -22.68 -19.35 -17.54
CA THR A 371 -21.82 -20.51 -17.84
C THR A 371 -21.61 -20.59 -19.34
N ASP A 372 -20.34 -20.75 -19.76
CA ASP A 372 -19.93 -21.04 -21.14
C ASP A 372 -18.83 -22.10 -21.08
N GLU A 373 -19.25 -23.38 -21.22
CA GLU A 373 -18.32 -24.51 -21.15
C GLU A 373 -17.22 -24.42 -22.22
N GLY A 374 -17.56 -23.86 -23.40
CA GLY A 374 -16.60 -23.68 -24.50
C GLY A 374 -15.50 -22.71 -24.19
N ALA A 375 -15.71 -21.78 -23.24
CA ALA A 375 -14.70 -20.83 -22.70
C ALA A 375 -14.20 -21.22 -21.31
N PHE A 376 -14.55 -22.40 -20.81
CA PHE A 376 -14.27 -22.90 -19.47
C PHE A 376 -14.79 -22.00 -18.35
N ILE A 377 -15.90 -21.31 -18.57
CA ILE A 377 -16.54 -20.43 -17.58
C ILE A 377 -17.71 -21.19 -16.96
N PHE A 378 -17.66 -21.37 -15.65
CA PHE A 378 -18.70 -21.97 -14.84
C PHE A 378 -19.17 -21.00 -13.78
N ALA A 379 -20.48 -20.77 -13.70
CA ALA A 379 -21.06 -19.85 -12.69
C ALA A 379 -20.87 -20.40 -11.28
N GLU A 380 -21.00 -21.75 -11.14
CA GLU A 380 -20.83 -22.46 -9.87
C GLU A 380 -20.32 -23.89 -10.10
N THR A 381 -19.71 -24.48 -9.08
CA THR A 381 -19.35 -25.89 -9.01
C THR A 381 -19.68 -26.39 -7.61
N ASP A 382 -20.48 -27.47 -7.51
CA ASP A 382 -20.93 -28.06 -6.25
C ASP A 382 -21.60 -27.04 -5.29
N GLY A 383 -22.28 -26.03 -5.85
CA GLY A 383 -22.96 -24.96 -5.10
C GLY A 383 -22.08 -23.81 -4.69
N GLU A 384 -20.78 -23.84 -5.02
CA GLU A 384 -19.86 -22.72 -4.75
C GLU A 384 -19.81 -21.77 -5.95
N PRO A 385 -20.10 -20.46 -5.76
CA PRO A 385 -20.11 -19.47 -6.84
C PRO A 385 -18.69 -19.11 -7.27
N HIS A 386 -18.50 -18.86 -8.57
CA HIS A 386 -17.20 -18.48 -9.15
C HIS A 386 -17.16 -17.09 -9.76
N ASN A 387 -18.29 -16.60 -10.27
CA ASN A 387 -18.35 -15.34 -11.00
C ASN A 387 -18.55 -14.13 -10.08
N THR A 388 -17.71 -13.13 -10.24
CA THR A 388 -17.81 -11.84 -9.57
C THR A 388 -17.22 -10.74 -10.44
N ILE A 389 -17.22 -9.49 -9.96
CA ILE A 389 -16.71 -8.31 -10.69
C ILE A 389 -15.78 -7.49 -9.79
N THR A 390 -14.74 -6.92 -10.40
CA THR A 390 -13.92 -5.84 -9.83
C THR A 390 -14.38 -4.53 -10.48
N PRO A 391 -15.21 -3.70 -9.80
CA PRO A 391 -15.73 -2.45 -10.37
C PRO A 391 -14.82 -1.27 -10.06
N ILE A 392 -14.64 -0.34 -11.02
CA ILE A 392 -13.87 0.89 -10.88
C ILE A 392 -14.67 2.07 -11.44
N ALA A 393 -15.03 3.02 -10.57
CA ALA A 393 -15.77 4.22 -10.92
C ALA A 393 -14.88 5.45 -11.00
N ARG A 394 -15.22 6.36 -11.91
CA ARG A 394 -14.61 7.69 -12.05
C ARG A 394 -15.57 8.68 -12.68
N LYS A 395 -15.23 9.96 -12.56
CA LYS A 395 -15.98 11.05 -13.19
C LYS A 395 -15.08 11.79 -14.18
N ARG A 396 -15.60 12.06 -15.37
CA ARG A 396 -14.92 12.83 -16.44
C ARG A 396 -15.80 14.02 -16.84
N GLY A 397 -15.56 15.16 -16.22
CA GLY A 397 -16.47 16.30 -16.36
C GLY A 397 -17.88 15.92 -15.89
N GLU A 398 -18.88 15.99 -16.77
CA GLU A 398 -20.28 15.65 -16.47
C GLU A 398 -20.61 14.16 -16.68
N VAL A 399 -19.67 13.36 -17.17
CA VAL A 399 -19.90 11.94 -17.49
C VAL A 399 -19.34 11.06 -16.38
N PHE A 400 -20.16 10.15 -15.88
CA PHE A 400 -19.71 9.05 -15.03
C PHE A 400 -19.25 7.89 -15.89
N GLU A 401 -18.19 7.21 -15.44
CA GLU A 401 -17.62 6.04 -16.10
C GLU A 401 -17.45 4.93 -15.06
N LEU A 402 -17.83 3.72 -15.45
CA LEU A 402 -17.63 2.52 -14.62
C LEU A 402 -17.01 1.43 -15.48
N ASP A 403 -15.86 0.93 -15.05
CA ASP A 403 -15.23 -0.27 -15.57
C ASP A 403 -15.63 -1.47 -14.73
N LEU A 404 -16.09 -2.53 -15.37
CA LEU A 404 -16.51 -3.79 -14.77
C LEU A 404 -15.56 -4.89 -15.26
N ALA A 405 -14.51 -5.17 -14.46
CA ALA A 405 -13.62 -6.28 -14.77
C ALA A 405 -14.24 -7.59 -14.29
N LEU A 406 -14.58 -8.47 -15.23
CA LEU A 406 -15.17 -9.76 -14.98
C LEU A 406 -14.14 -10.72 -14.36
N ARG A 407 -14.49 -11.39 -13.26
CA ARG A 407 -13.61 -12.29 -12.53
C ARG A 407 -14.28 -13.65 -12.32
N ASN A 408 -13.45 -14.69 -12.24
CA ASN A 408 -13.88 -16.04 -11.92
C ASN A 408 -12.79 -16.74 -11.10
N ASN A 409 -13.15 -17.43 -10.01
CA ASN A 409 -12.19 -18.03 -9.07
C ASN A 409 -12.13 -19.57 -9.14
N ILE A 410 -12.64 -20.18 -10.23
CA ILE A 410 -12.63 -21.63 -10.37
C ILE A 410 -11.21 -22.18 -10.29
N THR A 411 -11.06 -23.33 -9.61
CA THR A 411 -9.81 -24.09 -9.52
C THR A 411 -9.95 -25.45 -10.17
N THR A 412 -8.84 -26.04 -10.59
CA THR A 412 -8.73 -27.40 -11.08
C THR A 412 -7.52 -28.07 -10.47
N GLU A 413 -7.36 -29.41 -10.67
CA GLU A 413 -6.14 -30.11 -10.26
C GLU A 413 -4.88 -29.52 -10.93
N GLU A 414 -4.99 -29.08 -12.18
CA GLU A 414 -3.91 -28.45 -12.94
C GLU A 414 -3.64 -27.03 -12.43
N TYR A 415 -4.67 -26.29 -12.07
CA TYR A 415 -4.60 -24.90 -11.59
C TYR A 415 -5.16 -24.75 -10.17
N PRO A 416 -4.47 -25.26 -9.15
CA PRO A 416 -4.99 -25.28 -7.78
C PRO A 416 -5.06 -23.89 -7.12
N LEU A 417 -4.36 -22.89 -7.67
CA LEU A 417 -4.42 -21.49 -7.24
C LEU A 417 -5.46 -20.67 -8.01
N GLY A 418 -6.10 -21.26 -9.04
CA GLY A 418 -7.10 -20.64 -9.90
C GLY A 418 -6.75 -20.76 -11.38
N VAL A 419 -7.77 -21.06 -12.21
CA VAL A 419 -7.62 -21.09 -13.67
C VAL A 419 -7.35 -19.67 -14.20
N TYR A 420 -7.99 -18.66 -13.61
CA TYR A 420 -7.86 -17.24 -13.94
C TYR A 420 -6.99 -16.51 -12.91
N HIS A 421 -5.79 -17.05 -12.73
CA HIS A 421 -4.76 -16.63 -11.78
C HIS A 421 -3.40 -16.76 -12.45
N PRO A 422 -2.34 -16.05 -12.01
CA PRO A 422 -0.99 -16.23 -12.55
C PRO A 422 -0.60 -17.71 -12.58
N HIS A 423 -0.23 -18.23 -13.74
CA HIS A 423 0.16 -19.62 -13.91
C HIS A 423 1.56 -19.90 -13.37
N ALA A 424 1.87 -21.18 -13.11
CA ALA A 424 3.06 -21.61 -12.39
C ALA A 424 4.37 -21.15 -13.02
N GLU A 425 4.43 -21.03 -14.35
CA GLU A 425 5.59 -20.56 -15.10
C GLU A 425 6.00 -19.11 -14.76
N TYR A 426 5.05 -18.28 -14.31
CA TYR A 426 5.29 -16.88 -13.95
C TYR A 426 5.48 -16.66 -12.43
N HIS A 427 5.34 -17.71 -11.61
CA HIS A 427 5.43 -17.59 -10.15
C HIS A 427 6.81 -17.14 -9.64
N HIS A 428 7.85 -17.30 -10.44
CA HIS A 428 9.17 -16.78 -10.11
C HIS A 428 9.19 -15.24 -10.06
N ILE A 429 8.27 -14.56 -10.77
CA ILE A 429 8.08 -13.10 -10.75
C ILE A 429 6.85 -12.72 -9.91
N LYS A 430 5.65 -13.25 -10.24
CA LYS A 430 4.39 -12.92 -9.59
C LYS A 430 3.57 -14.18 -9.33
N LYS A 431 3.33 -14.48 -8.05
CA LYS A 431 2.53 -15.63 -7.60
C LYS A 431 1.23 -15.22 -6.91
N GLU A 432 1.20 -14.01 -6.35
CA GLU A 432 0.08 -13.52 -5.56
C GLU A 432 -1.15 -13.23 -6.43
N ASN A 433 -2.31 -13.21 -5.81
CA ASN A 433 -3.57 -12.87 -6.45
C ASN A 433 -3.51 -11.50 -7.16
N ILE A 434 -4.22 -11.37 -8.27
CA ILE A 434 -4.37 -10.12 -9.01
C ILE A 434 -5.53 -9.34 -8.42
N GLY A 435 -5.21 -8.33 -7.62
CA GLY A 435 -6.14 -7.41 -6.98
C GLY A 435 -6.46 -6.19 -7.85
N LEU A 436 -7.24 -5.26 -7.28
CA LEU A 436 -7.72 -4.05 -7.97
C LEU A 436 -6.60 -3.25 -8.67
N ILE A 437 -5.48 -3.06 -7.98
CA ILE A 437 -4.36 -2.23 -8.48
C ILE A 437 -3.71 -2.87 -9.71
N GLU A 438 -3.47 -4.18 -9.65
CA GLU A 438 -2.91 -4.92 -10.77
C GLU A 438 -3.90 -5.00 -11.94
N VAL A 439 -5.20 -5.18 -11.67
CA VAL A 439 -6.25 -5.14 -12.69
C VAL A 439 -6.19 -3.86 -13.52
N MET A 440 -5.88 -2.72 -12.89
CA MET A 440 -5.78 -1.42 -13.55
C MET A 440 -4.46 -1.20 -14.29
N GLY A 441 -3.46 -2.08 -14.13
CA GLY A 441 -2.18 -2.01 -14.86
C GLY A 441 -1.01 -1.46 -14.06
N LEU A 442 -0.97 -1.66 -12.73
CA LEU A 442 0.19 -1.41 -11.90
C LEU A 442 0.63 -2.71 -11.23
N ALA A 443 1.77 -3.25 -11.63
CA ALA A 443 2.37 -4.42 -10.99
C ALA A 443 2.93 -4.04 -9.61
N VAL A 444 2.50 -4.76 -8.57
CA VAL A 444 3.13 -4.71 -7.24
C VAL A 444 3.89 -6.01 -7.06
N LEU A 445 5.22 -5.93 -7.20
CA LEU A 445 6.11 -7.08 -7.18
C LEU A 445 6.82 -7.20 -5.83
N PRO A 446 7.18 -8.44 -5.40
CA PRO A 446 7.81 -8.69 -4.10
C PRO A 446 9.23 -8.12 -4.01
N ALA A 447 9.61 -7.67 -2.80
CA ALA A 447 10.90 -7.02 -2.51
C ALA A 447 12.13 -7.86 -2.91
N ARG A 448 12.04 -9.21 -2.80
CA ARG A 448 13.11 -10.14 -3.18
C ARG A 448 13.63 -9.91 -4.60
N LEU A 449 12.76 -9.50 -5.52
CA LEU A 449 13.13 -9.31 -6.94
C LEU A 449 14.21 -8.26 -7.15
N LYS A 450 14.33 -7.26 -6.27
CA LYS A 450 15.42 -6.27 -6.39
C LYS A 450 16.80 -6.95 -6.38
N ASN A 451 17.06 -7.80 -5.38
CA ASN A 451 18.33 -8.50 -5.24
C ASN A 451 18.47 -9.64 -6.25
N GLU A 452 17.37 -10.34 -6.56
CA GLU A 452 17.36 -11.43 -7.53
C GLU A 452 17.71 -10.92 -8.94
N LEU A 453 17.13 -9.81 -9.39
CA LEU A 453 17.43 -9.23 -10.70
C LEU A 453 18.88 -8.72 -10.78
N GLN A 454 19.41 -8.14 -9.71
CA GLN A 454 20.82 -7.73 -9.64
C GLN A 454 21.76 -8.95 -9.77
N LEU A 455 21.50 -10.03 -9.02
CA LEU A 455 22.27 -11.27 -9.11
C LEU A 455 22.16 -11.90 -10.50
N LEU A 456 20.99 -11.89 -11.13
CA LEU A 456 20.80 -12.38 -12.49
C LEU A 456 21.66 -11.58 -13.48
N ALA A 457 21.67 -10.25 -13.39
CA ALA A 457 22.51 -9.41 -14.23
C ALA A 457 24.01 -9.76 -14.10
N GLU A 458 24.49 -9.94 -12.86
CA GLU A 458 25.87 -10.36 -12.60
C GLU A 458 26.19 -11.73 -13.22
N TYR A 459 25.34 -12.75 -12.97
CA TYR A 459 25.56 -14.12 -13.46
C TYR A 459 25.54 -14.21 -15.00
N ILE A 460 24.61 -13.50 -15.64
CA ILE A 460 24.52 -13.44 -17.11
C ILE A 460 25.77 -12.79 -17.70
N CYS A 461 26.22 -11.65 -17.18
CA CYS A 461 27.41 -10.94 -17.67
C CYS A 461 28.69 -11.74 -17.44
N GLU A 462 28.77 -12.51 -16.38
CA GLU A 462 29.92 -13.37 -16.05
C GLU A 462 29.82 -14.78 -16.66
N LYS A 463 28.73 -15.07 -17.38
CA LYS A 463 28.45 -16.39 -18.00
C LYS A 463 28.46 -17.54 -16.99
N LYS A 464 27.98 -17.29 -15.76
CA LYS A 464 27.82 -18.29 -14.70
C LYS A 464 26.50 -19.05 -14.87
N ASP A 465 26.48 -20.31 -14.42
CA ASP A 465 25.22 -21.07 -14.40
C ASP A 465 24.28 -20.56 -13.27
N ILE A 466 23.10 -20.06 -13.67
CA ILE A 466 22.09 -19.53 -12.78
C ILE A 466 21.56 -20.60 -11.81
N ARG A 467 21.56 -21.88 -12.26
CA ARG A 467 21.07 -23.00 -11.43
C ARG A 467 21.95 -23.30 -10.22
N GLU A 468 23.23 -22.88 -10.25
CA GLU A 468 24.16 -23.07 -9.13
C GLU A 468 23.84 -22.15 -7.93
N ASN A 469 23.06 -21.08 -8.11
CA ASN A 469 22.69 -20.16 -7.04
C ASN A 469 21.22 -20.36 -6.63
N ALA A 470 21.00 -20.91 -5.44
CA ALA A 470 19.65 -21.23 -4.92
C ALA A 470 18.69 -20.03 -4.89
N ALA A 471 19.19 -18.80 -4.73
CA ALA A 471 18.35 -17.60 -4.70
C ALA A 471 17.71 -17.28 -6.06
N ILE A 472 18.39 -17.59 -7.17
CA ILE A 472 17.98 -17.24 -8.54
C ILE A 472 17.73 -18.45 -9.44
N ALA A 473 18.00 -19.68 -9.00
CA ALA A 473 17.81 -20.91 -9.77
C ALA A 473 16.39 -21.05 -10.37
N LYS A 474 15.37 -20.56 -9.68
CA LYS A 474 13.97 -20.52 -10.14
C LYS A 474 13.72 -19.69 -11.40
N HIS A 475 14.66 -18.80 -11.75
CA HIS A 475 14.61 -17.96 -12.96
C HIS A 475 15.34 -18.57 -14.15
N ALA A 476 16.01 -19.75 -14.00
CA ALA A 476 16.95 -20.27 -15.00
C ALA A 476 16.29 -20.54 -16.37
N ASP A 477 15.09 -21.14 -16.38
CA ASP A 477 14.37 -21.45 -17.63
C ASP A 477 13.91 -20.17 -18.34
N TRP A 478 13.41 -19.19 -17.58
CA TRP A 478 13.06 -17.87 -18.11
C TRP A 478 14.26 -17.17 -18.74
N ILE A 479 15.39 -17.10 -18.02
CA ILE A 479 16.60 -16.43 -18.51
C ILE A 479 17.19 -17.15 -19.74
N HIS A 480 17.05 -18.48 -19.82
CA HIS A 480 17.45 -19.20 -21.03
C HIS A 480 16.70 -18.69 -22.26
N GLY A 481 15.35 -18.55 -22.16
CA GLY A 481 14.54 -17.97 -23.22
C GLY A 481 14.88 -16.50 -23.52
N VAL A 482 15.18 -15.70 -22.48
CA VAL A 482 15.62 -14.30 -22.65
C VAL A 482 16.92 -14.25 -23.46
N MET A 483 17.91 -15.06 -23.11
CA MET A 483 19.20 -15.08 -23.81
C MET A 483 19.09 -15.48 -25.29
N GLU A 484 18.07 -16.27 -25.67
CA GLU A 484 17.83 -16.63 -27.08
C GLU A 484 17.24 -15.46 -27.88
N ASN A 485 16.52 -14.55 -27.23
CA ASN A 485 15.84 -13.43 -27.87
C ASN A 485 16.71 -12.17 -28.07
N TYR A 486 17.83 -12.06 -27.36
CA TYR A 486 18.73 -10.91 -27.44
C TYR A 486 20.09 -11.30 -28.01
N THR A 487 20.49 -10.63 -29.10
CA THR A 487 21.74 -10.91 -29.81
C THR A 487 22.98 -10.37 -29.11
N GLU A 488 22.82 -9.33 -28.30
CA GLU A 488 23.89 -8.68 -27.57
C GLU A 488 23.45 -8.32 -26.17
N ILE A 489 24.06 -8.95 -25.16
CA ILE A 489 23.80 -8.68 -23.74
C ILE A 489 25.12 -8.22 -23.12
N THR A 490 25.13 -7.00 -22.58
CA THR A 490 26.27 -6.34 -21.97
C THR A 490 25.93 -5.84 -20.56
N LYS A 491 26.96 -5.39 -19.82
CA LYS A 491 26.75 -4.78 -18.50
C LYS A 491 25.93 -3.49 -18.55
N GLU A 492 25.95 -2.81 -19.68
CA GLU A 492 25.27 -1.54 -19.90
C GLU A 492 23.78 -1.70 -20.21
N ASN A 493 23.35 -2.84 -20.78
CA ASN A 493 21.96 -3.03 -21.21
C ASN A 493 21.19 -4.13 -20.46
N ILE A 494 21.86 -4.95 -19.66
CA ILE A 494 21.22 -6.10 -18.99
C ILE A 494 20.08 -5.68 -18.04
N ASP A 495 20.25 -4.59 -17.30
CA ASP A 495 19.22 -4.11 -16.37
C ASP A 495 17.95 -3.69 -17.12
N ASP A 496 18.09 -3.05 -18.28
CA ASP A 496 16.95 -2.64 -19.10
C ASP A 496 16.29 -3.85 -19.76
N ILE A 497 17.07 -4.85 -20.21
CA ILE A 497 16.54 -6.12 -20.72
C ILE A 497 15.71 -6.83 -19.63
N LEU A 498 16.23 -6.96 -18.41
CA LEU A 498 15.52 -7.62 -17.32
C LEU A 498 14.24 -6.88 -16.94
N LYS A 499 14.24 -5.55 -16.94
CA LYS A 499 13.03 -4.73 -16.71
C LYS A 499 12.00 -4.92 -17.81
N GLU A 500 12.42 -4.95 -19.08
CA GLU A 500 11.56 -5.22 -20.23
C GLU A 500 10.90 -6.60 -20.11
N GLU A 501 11.69 -7.63 -19.81
CA GLU A 501 11.20 -9.00 -19.69
C GLU A 501 10.30 -9.23 -18.47
N VAL A 502 10.56 -8.57 -17.34
CA VAL A 502 9.65 -8.56 -16.17
C VAL A 502 8.30 -7.92 -16.54
N GLY A 503 8.33 -6.81 -17.29
CA GLY A 503 7.13 -6.17 -17.80
C GLY A 503 6.31 -7.10 -18.71
N ARG A 504 6.98 -7.84 -19.60
CA ARG A 504 6.37 -8.84 -20.49
C ARG A 504 5.69 -9.97 -19.69
N ILE A 505 6.38 -10.51 -18.67
CA ILE A 505 5.78 -11.51 -17.78
C ILE A 505 4.53 -10.95 -17.10
N PHE A 506 4.56 -9.72 -16.62
CA PHE A 506 3.39 -9.16 -15.96
C PHE A 506 2.19 -9.01 -16.91
N VAL A 507 2.41 -8.73 -18.18
CA VAL A 507 1.33 -8.75 -19.19
C VAL A 507 0.73 -10.15 -19.30
N HIS A 508 1.55 -11.20 -19.39
CA HIS A 508 1.05 -12.58 -19.41
C HIS A 508 0.29 -12.94 -18.14
N VAL A 509 0.77 -12.48 -16.98
CA VAL A 509 0.06 -12.64 -15.70
C VAL A 509 -1.34 -12.01 -15.75
N LEU A 510 -1.50 -10.84 -16.39
CA LEU A 510 -2.81 -10.21 -16.57
C LEU A 510 -3.67 -10.97 -17.59
N GLU A 511 -3.08 -11.51 -18.67
CA GLU A 511 -3.75 -12.35 -19.66
C GLU A 511 -4.25 -13.67 -19.04
N ASP A 512 -3.46 -14.28 -18.13
CA ASP A 512 -3.89 -15.44 -17.36
C ASP A 512 -5.10 -15.11 -16.48
N ALA A 513 -5.12 -13.94 -15.85
CA ALA A 513 -6.22 -13.48 -15.02
C ALA A 513 -7.48 -13.08 -15.81
N GLY A 514 -7.39 -12.90 -17.12
CA GLY A 514 -8.51 -12.61 -18.01
C GLY A 514 -9.41 -13.81 -18.22
N VAL A 515 -10.72 -13.64 -18.01
CA VAL A 515 -11.73 -14.72 -18.15
C VAL A 515 -11.95 -15.06 -19.62
N PHE A 516 -12.16 -14.06 -20.45
CA PHE A 516 -12.18 -14.18 -21.90
C PHE A 516 -10.79 -13.85 -22.43
N LYS A 517 -10.09 -14.84 -23.00
CA LYS A 517 -8.72 -14.67 -23.48
C LYS A 517 -8.63 -13.71 -24.66
N CYS A 518 -7.48 -13.03 -24.81
CA CYS A 518 -7.22 -12.10 -25.91
C CYS A 518 -6.93 -12.80 -27.26
N THR A 519 -7.56 -13.97 -27.49
CA THR A 519 -7.57 -14.73 -28.75
C THR A 519 -8.85 -14.46 -29.52
N LYS A 520 -8.91 -14.97 -30.77
CA LYS A 520 -10.13 -14.90 -31.57
C LYS A 520 -11.30 -15.60 -30.87
N GLU A 521 -11.06 -16.82 -30.38
CA GLU A 521 -12.05 -17.66 -29.68
C GLU A 521 -12.53 -17.00 -28.37
N GLY A 522 -11.59 -16.38 -27.62
CA GLY A 522 -11.91 -15.65 -26.40
C GLY A 522 -12.74 -14.39 -26.67
N ARG A 523 -12.48 -13.65 -27.74
CA ARG A 523 -13.29 -12.51 -28.16
C ARG A 523 -14.69 -12.93 -28.63
N GLU A 524 -14.80 -14.04 -29.36
CA GLU A 524 -16.10 -14.63 -29.75
C GLU A 524 -16.89 -15.06 -28.51
N ALA A 525 -16.24 -15.65 -27.51
CA ALA A 525 -16.86 -15.99 -26.23
C ALA A 525 -17.33 -14.75 -25.46
N PHE A 526 -16.53 -13.68 -25.42
CA PHE A 526 -16.94 -12.42 -24.82
C PHE A 526 -18.13 -11.80 -25.56
N GLY A 527 -18.15 -11.92 -26.91
CA GLY A 527 -19.29 -11.54 -27.73
C GLY A 527 -20.57 -12.31 -27.38
N ARG A 528 -20.46 -13.60 -27.09
CA ARG A 528 -21.63 -14.42 -26.61
C ARG A 528 -22.16 -13.89 -25.28
N PHE A 529 -21.28 -13.58 -24.32
CA PHE A 529 -21.72 -13.02 -23.05
C PHE A 529 -22.43 -11.68 -23.22
N VAL A 530 -21.87 -10.72 -23.96
CA VAL A 530 -22.52 -9.42 -24.12
C VAL A 530 -23.82 -9.50 -24.93
N SER A 531 -24.01 -10.55 -25.75
CA SER A 531 -25.24 -10.76 -26.49
C SER A 531 -26.43 -11.22 -25.65
N VAL A 532 -26.21 -11.63 -24.41
CA VAL A 532 -27.26 -12.04 -23.46
C VAL A 532 -27.58 -10.97 -22.41
N LEU A 533 -26.90 -9.83 -22.49
CA LEU A 533 -27.20 -8.66 -21.68
C LEU A 533 -28.46 -7.94 -22.20
#